data_b61bae509c35cfb00232dc6d6d693e29
#
_entry.id   b61bae509c35cfb00232dc6d6d693e29
#
_cell.length_a   1.000
_cell.length_b   1.000
_cell.length_c   1.000
_cell.angle_alpha   90.00
_cell.angle_beta   90.00
_cell.angle_gamma   90.00
#
_symmetry.space_group_name_H-M   'P 1'
#
loop_
_entity.id
_entity.type
_entity.pdbx_description
1 polymer ?
#
loop_
_entity_poly.entity_id
_entity_poly.type
_entity_poly.pdbx_seq_one_letter_code
_entity_poly.pdbx_strand_id
1 'polypeptide(L)'
;MEKIINYYTFAENDYLFLKANIEEHRVSNAMTSIAQNVCERYLKYIVEKYCTEIDCTSILKTHSLKKILRFIEEQIPDFKIKKSVVVLADGYYFSARYPGDESFFANEEDVFVCWKAVQETKQAVDCYLQEHIIASKSILED
;
A
#
# COMPACT_ATOMS: atom_id res chain seq x y z
N MET A 1 -16.69 16.98 -14.21
CA MET A 1 -15.68 15.92 -14.33
C MET A 1 -15.93 14.85 -13.27
N GLU A 2 -16.16 13.64 -13.65
CA GLU A 2 -16.38 12.54 -12.70
C GLU A 2 -15.08 12.18 -11.99
N LYS A 3 -15.16 11.95 -10.66
CA LYS A 3 -14.03 11.47 -9.89
C LYS A 3 -13.89 9.96 -10.11
N ILE A 4 -12.69 9.54 -10.42
CA ILE A 4 -12.37 8.11 -10.49
C ILE A 4 -12.27 7.58 -9.06
N ILE A 5 -13.05 6.54 -8.74
CA ILE A 5 -13.08 5.91 -7.43
C ILE A 5 -12.55 4.48 -7.56
N ASN A 6 -11.35 4.24 -7.03
CA ASN A 6 -10.73 2.93 -6.98
C ASN A 6 -9.74 2.86 -5.82
N TYR A 7 -9.07 1.73 -5.66
CA TYR A 7 -8.08 1.57 -4.60
C TYR A 7 -6.94 2.59 -4.69
N TYR A 8 -6.50 2.90 -5.92
CA TYR A 8 -5.40 3.86 -6.12
C TYR A 8 -5.78 5.27 -5.66
N THR A 9 -6.94 5.75 -6.08
CA THR A 9 -7.38 7.10 -5.71
C THR A 9 -7.68 7.22 -4.22
N PHE A 10 -8.16 6.15 -3.59
CA PHE A 10 -8.35 6.11 -2.14
C PHE A 10 -7.01 6.14 -1.42
N ALA A 11 -6.02 5.38 -1.92
CA ALA A 11 -4.67 5.41 -1.36
C ALA A 11 -4.05 6.81 -1.48
N GLU A 12 -4.18 7.46 -2.64
CA GLU A 12 -3.66 8.81 -2.87
C GLU A 12 -4.28 9.83 -1.92
N ASN A 13 -5.59 9.74 -1.70
CA ASN A 13 -6.29 10.64 -0.79
C ASN A 13 -5.73 10.54 0.64
N ASP A 14 -5.58 9.31 1.14
CA ASP A 14 -5.04 9.08 2.48
C ASP A 14 -3.53 9.35 2.54
N TYR A 15 -2.81 9.10 1.44
CA TYR A 15 -1.38 9.41 1.35
C TYR A 15 -1.12 10.91 1.58
N LEU A 16 -1.90 11.77 0.95
CA LEU A 16 -1.75 13.23 1.11
C LEU A 16 -2.00 13.67 2.54
N PHE A 17 -3.03 13.12 3.17
CA PHE A 17 -3.33 13.38 4.58
C PHE A 17 -2.19 12.92 5.48
N LEU A 18 -1.70 11.70 5.27
CA LEU A 18 -0.62 11.13 6.05
C LEU A 18 0.67 11.96 5.90
N LYS A 19 1.01 12.32 4.67
CA LYS A 19 2.20 13.14 4.38
C LYS A 19 2.16 14.48 5.11
N ALA A 20 1.02 15.17 5.09
CA ALA A 20 0.85 16.44 5.77
C ALA A 20 1.08 16.30 7.29
N ASN A 21 0.58 15.22 7.89
CA ASN A 21 0.76 14.97 9.32
C ASN A 21 2.19 14.57 9.67
N ILE A 22 2.87 13.84 8.78
CA ILE A 22 4.30 13.50 8.93
C ILE A 22 5.14 14.80 8.93
N GLU A 23 4.86 15.71 8.02
CA GLU A 23 5.56 17.00 7.94
C GLU A 23 5.35 17.86 9.20
N GLU A 24 4.20 17.71 9.86
CA GLU A 24 3.88 18.36 11.13
C GLU A 24 4.41 17.61 12.36
N HIS A 25 5.17 16.54 12.15
CA HIS A 25 5.74 15.69 13.21
C HIS A 25 4.70 15.11 14.18
N ARG A 26 3.51 14.80 13.68
CA ARG A 26 2.45 14.21 14.49
C ARG A 26 2.70 12.72 14.69
N VAL A 27 2.44 12.24 15.89
CA VAL A 27 2.67 10.85 16.28
C VAL A 27 1.41 10.31 16.98
N SER A 28 0.84 9.24 16.45
CA SER A 28 -0.30 8.57 17.07
C SER A 28 -0.52 7.20 16.42
N ASN A 29 -1.33 6.37 17.07
CA ASN A 29 -1.75 5.10 16.49
C ASN A 29 -2.55 5.29 15.19
N ALA A 30 -3.25 6.42 15.07
CA ALA A 30 -3.96 6.74 13.81
C ALA A 30 -2.98 6.85 12.64
N MET A 31 -1.79 7.41 12.85
CA MET A 31 -0.78 7.56 11.81
C MET A 31 -0.32 6.19 11.29
N THR A 32 -0.04 5.24 12.18
CA THR A 32 0.41 3.90 11.79
C THR A 32 -0.72 3.11 11.13
N SER A 33 -1.95 3.26 11.60
CA SER A 33 -3.12 2.60 11.01
C SER A 33 -3.40 3.11 9.60
N ILE A 34 -3.33 4.42 9.37
CA ILE A 34 -3.52 5.02 8.04
C ILE A 34 -2.41 4.55 7.10
N ALA A 35 -1.16 4.51 7.59
CA ALA A 35 -0.02 4.06 6.78
C ALA A 35 -0.22 2.62 6.29
N GLN A 36 -0.63 1.71 7.17
CA GLN A 36 -0.92 0.33 6.79
C GLN A 36 -2.03 0.27 5.73
N ASN A 37 -3.11 1.04 5.93
CA ASN A 37 -4.22 1.10 4.97
C ASN A 37 -3.78 1.63 3.60
N VAL A 38 -2.91 2.63 3.57
CA VAL A 38 -2.39 3.21 2.33
C VAL A 38 -1.62 2.15 1.54
N CYS A 39 -0.70 1.43 2.22
CA CYS A 39 0.05 0.33 1.59
C CYS A 39 -0.90 -0.72 1.02
N GLU A 40 -1.87 -1.14 1.82
CA GLU A 40 -2.85 -2.15 1.44
C GLU A 40 -3.62 -1.74 0.18
N ARG A 41 -4.10 -0.51 0.13
CA ARG A 41 -4.89 -0.02 -1.00
C ARG A 41 -4.08 0.12 -2.28
N TYR A 42 -2.85 0.62 -2.21
CA TYR A 42 -1.98 0.66 -3.38
C TYR A 42 -1.74 -0.74 -3.96
N LEU A 43 -1.43 -1.70 -3.10
CA LEU A 43 -1.17 -3.07 -3.53
C LEU A 43 -2.42 -3.74 -4.07
N LYS A 44 -3.57 -3.52 -3.46
CA LYS A 44 -4.85 -4.05 -3.95
C LYS A 44 -5.20 -3.48 -5.32
N TYR A 45 -4.81 -2.25 -5.62
CA TYR A 45 -4.99 -1.70 -6.96
C TYR A 45 -4.21 -2.51 -8.00
N ILE A 46 -2.97 -2.88 -7.70
CA ILE A 46 -2.16 -3.73 -8.59
C ILE A 46 -2.83 -5.10 -8.80
N VAL A 47 -3.33 -5.70 -7.73
CA VAL A 47 -4.06 -6.98 -7.80
C VAL A 47 -5.29 -6.85 -8.71
N GLU A 48 -6.12 -5.84 -8.45
CA GLU A 48 -7.36 -5.63 -9.19
C GLU A 48 -7.12 -5.36 -10.67
N LYS A 49 -6.09 -4.58 -10.98
CA LYS A 49 -5.81 -4.16 -12.36
C LYS A 49 -5.11 -5.25 -13.19
N TYR A 50 -4.19 -6.00 -12.59
CA TYR A 50 -3.31 -6.91 -13.34
C TYR A 50 -3.54 -8.39 -13.10
N CYS A 51 -4.35 -8.77 -12.11
CA CYS A 51 -4.64 -10.18 -11.79
C CYS A 51 -6.08 -10.53 -12.15
N THR A 52 -6.49 -10.23 -13.40
CA THR A 52 -7.88 -10.38 -13.86
C THR A 52 -8.24 -11.81 -14.24
N GLU A 53 -7.26 -12.69 -14.42
CA GLU A 53 -7.46 -14.06 -14.89
C GLU A 53 -7.80 -15.05 -13.78
N ILE A 54 -7.71 -14.64 -12.51
CA ILE A 54 -7.97 -15.52 -11.36
C ILE A 54 -8.86 -14.82 -10.34
N ASP A 55 -9.46 -15.62 -9.45
CA ASP A 55 -10.31 -15.10 -8.37
C ASP A 55 -9.44 -14.45 -7.29
N CYS A 56 -9.54 -13.14 -7.15
CA CYS A 56 -8.80 -12.34 -6.18
C CYS A 56 -9.62 -11.98 -4.94
N THR A 57 -10.82 -12.54 -4.77
CA THR A 57 -11.74 -12.16 -3.71
C THR A 57 -11.10 -12.23 -2.32
N SER A 58 -10.42 -13.31 -1.99
CA SER A 58 -9.80 -13.48 -0.67
C SER A 58 -8.65 -12.51 -0.44
N ILE A 59 -7.87 -12.22 -1.47
CA ILE A 59 -6.75 -11.26 -1.39
C ILE A 59 -7.28 -9.84 -1.23
N LEU A 60 -8.35 -9.48 -1.93
CA LEU A 60 -8.94 -8.15 -1.81
C LEU A 60 -9.61 -7.91 -0.46
N LYS A 61 -9.93 -8.98 0.29
CA LYS A 61 -10.53 -8.89 1.63
C LYS A 61 -9.51 -8.93 2.77
N THR A 62 -8.28 -9.38 2.51
CA THR A 62 -7.28 -9.49 3.57
C THR A 62 -6.72 -8.13 3.97
N HIS A 63 -6.28 -8.02 5.22
CA HIS A 63 -5.55 -6.84 5.72
C HIS A 63 -4.07 -7.16 5.93
N SER A 64 -3.61 -8.32 5.50
CA SER A 64 -2.22 -8.75 5.64
C SER A 64 -1.41 -8.31 4.43
N LEU A 65 -0.49 -7.38 4.62
CA LEU A 65 0.43 -6.93 3.57
C LEU A 65 1.31 -8.09 3.09
N LYS A 66 1.73 -8.94 4.01
CA LYS A 66 2.53 -10.12 3.69
C LYS A 66 1.82 -11.04 2.70
N LYS A 67 0.52 -11.29 2.92
CA LYS A 67 -0.27 -12.14 2.03
C LYS A 67 -0.47 -11.51 0.66
N ILE A 68 -0.73 -10.20 0.62
CA ILE A 68 -0.92 -9.47 -0.64
C ILE A 68 0.39 -9.48 -1.44
N LEU A 69 1.52 -9.20 -0.78
CA LEU A 69 2.82 -9.18 -1.43
C LEU A 69 3.21 -10.56 -1.98
N ARG A 70 2.93 -11.62 -1.23
CA ARG A 70 3.19 -12.99 -1.69
C ARG A 70 2.37 -13.31 -2.93
N PHE A 71 1.10 -12.93 -2.92
CA PHE A 71 0.21 -13.12 -4.06
C PHE A 71 0.72 -12.38 -5.30
N ILE A 72 1.10 -11.11 -5.14
CA ILE A 72 1.64 -10.30 -6.25
C ILE A 72 2.93 -10.93 -6.79
N GLU A 73 3.82 -11.38 -5.91
CA GLU A 73 5.08 -12.01 -6.31
C GLU A 73 4.82 -13.26 -7.18
N GLU A 74 3.82 -14.04 -6.84
CA GLU A 74 3.46 -15.25 -7.59
C GLU A 74 2.79 -14.93 -8.93
N GLN A 75 1.92 -13.93 -8.97
CA GLN A 75 1.13 -13.61 -10.16
C GLN A 75 1.81 -12.61 -11.09
N ILE A 76 2.64 -11.72 -10.55
CA ILE A 76 3.30 -10.63 -11.28
C ILE A 76 4.78 -10.62 -10.89
N PRO A 77 5.59 -11.58 -11.40
CA PRO A 77 7.00 -11.69 -10.98
C PRO A 77 7.86 -10.47 -11.30
N ASP A 78 7.44 -9.64 -12.27
CA ASP A 78 8.17 -8.43 -12.65
C ASP A 78 7.82 -7.20 -11.81
N PHE A 79 6.89 -7.32 -10.86
CA PHE A 79 6.59 -6.25 -9.91
C PHE A 79 7.70 -6.19 -8.86
N LYS A 80 8.43 -5.08 -8.85
CA LYS A 80 9.60 -4.91 -7.98
C LYS A 80 9.27 -4.05 -6.78
N ILE A 81 9.43 -4.62 -5.59
CA ILE A 81 9.18 -3.94 -4.32
C ILE A 81 10.06 -4.55 -3.23
N LYS A 82 10.54 -3.72 -2.33
CA LYS A 82 11.30 -4.16 -1.15
C LYS A 82 10.34 -4.67 -0.08
N LYS A 83 9.97 -5.95 -0.16
CA LYS A 83 8.98 -6.57 0.74
C LYS A 83 9.35 -6.42 2.20
N SER A 84 10.63 -6.55 2.54
CA SER A 84 11.10 -6.46 3.92
C SER A 84 10.79 -5.12 4.59
N VAL A 85 10.72 -4.04 3.80
CA VAL A 85 10.37 -2.70 4.30
C VAL A 85 8.86 -2.59 4.50
N VAL A 86 8.08 -3.09 3.55
CA VAL A 86 6.62 -2.95 3.56
C VAL A 86 5.98 -3.80 4.65
N VAL A 87 6.45 -5.04 4.84
CA VAL A 87 5.86 -5.96 5.83
C VAL A 87 6.00 -5.45 7.26
N LEU A 88 6.92 -4.53 7.54
CA LEU A 88 7.07 -3.95 8.87
C LEU A 88 5.81 -3.18 9.31
N ALA A 89 5.03 -2.67 8.36
CA ALA A 89 3.77 -1.98 8.67
C ALA A 89 2.63 -2.96 9.02
N ASP A 90 2.78 -4.25 8.71
CA ASP A 90 1.73 -5.25 8.87
C ASP A 90 1.30 -5.41 10.33
N GLY A 91 2.27 -5.41 11.25
CA GLY A 91 2.02 -5.56 12.68
C GLY A 91 1.17 -4.45 13.29
N TYR A 92 1.06 -3.31 12.63
CA TYR A 92 0.31 -2.17 13.16
C TYR A 92 -1.19 -2.22 12.86
N TYR A 93 -1.67 -3.20 12.10
CA TYR A 93 -3.09 -3.30 11.80
C TYR A 93 -3.91 -3.55 13.08
N PHE A 94 -3.52 -4.53 13.87
CA PHE A 94 -4.24 -4.86 15.11
C PHE A 94 -3.67 -4.13 16.33
N SER A 95 -2.35 -4.10 16.48
CA SER A 95 -1.68 -3.55 17.68
C SER A 95 -1.96 -2.07 17.90
N ALA A 96 -2.09 -1.29 16.83
CA ALA A 96 -2.33 0.14 16.91
C ALA A 96 -3.80 0.53 16.72
N ARG A 97 -4.66 -0.42 16.39
CA ARG A 97 -6.07 -0.18 16.05
C ARG A 97 -7.04 -0.63 17.13
N TYR A 98 -6.74 -1.74 17.78
CA TYR A 98 -7.64 -2.35 18.78
C TYR A 98 -6.93 -2.52 20.11
N PRO A 99 -7.57 -2.15 21.25
CA PRO A 99 -7.01 -2.41 22.57
C PRO A 99 -6.93 -3.94 22.83
N GLY A 100 -5.84 -4.38 23.42
CA GLY A 100 -5.63 -5.78 23.76
C GLY A 100 -4.28 -5.95 24.44
N ASP A 101 -3.91 -7.19 24.76
CA ASP A 101 -2.68 -7.49 25.51
C ASP A 101 -1.39 -7.06 24.77
N GLU A 102 -1.42 -7.07 23.44
CA GLU A 102 -0.27 -6.69 22.61
C GLU A 102 -0.40 -5.29 22.04
N SER A 103 -1.41 -4.52 22.43
CA SER A 103 -1.56 -3.16 21.93
C SER A 103 -0.57 -2.22 22.63
N PHE A 104 -0.21 -1.14 21.92
CA PHE A 104 0.74 -0.15 22.40
C PHE A 104 0.44 1.21 21.76
N PHE A 105 1.05 2.24 22.33
CA PHE A 105 1.01 3.57 21.71
C PHE A 105 2.23 3.74 20.82
N ALA A 106 2.00 4.11 19.57
CA ALA A 106 3.04 4.34 18.59
C ALA A 106 3.91 5.54 18.97
N ASN A 107 5.21 5.41 18.79
CA ASN A 107 6.18 6.49 18.95
C ASN A 107 6.67 6.98 17.57
N GLU A 108 7.62 7.93 17.58
CA GLU A 108 8.17 8.49 16.34
C GLU A 108 8.81 7.43 15.45
N GLU A 109 9.51 6.46 16.06
CA GLU A 109 10.14 5.37 15.30
C GLU A 109 9.09 4.51 14.60
N ASP A 110 8.00 4.19 15.29
CA ASP A 110 6.89 3.41 14.72
C ASP A 110 6.29 4.12 13.50
N VAL A 111 6.02 5.42 13.63
CA VAL A 111 5.49 6.23 12.54
C VAL A 111 6.47 6.28 11.37
N PHE A 112 7.76 6.41 11.66
CA PHE A 112 8.80 6.45 10.63
C PHE A 112 8.91 5.13 9.86
N VAL A 113 8.87 4.00 10.56
CA VAL A 113 8.88 2.67 9.95
C VAL A 113 7.69 2.51 9.00
N CYS A 114 6.51 2.91 9.45
CA CYS A 114 5.30 2.83 8.62
C CYS A 114 5.34 3.80 7.44
N TRP A 115 5.90 4.99 7.63
CA TRP A 115 6.06 5.97 6.55
C TRP A 115 6.99 5.44 5.46
N LYS A 116 8.09 4.80 5.83
CA LYS A 116 8.98 4.16 4.86
C LYS A 116 8.27 3.08 4.06
N ALA A 117 7.40 2.30 4.71
CA ALA A 117 6.59 1.29 4.03
C ALA A 117 5.67 1.93 2.99
N VAL A 118 5.04 3.06 3.34
CA VAL A 118 4.18 3.81 2.42
C VAL A 118 4.98 4.34 1.22
N GLN A 119 6.14 4.94 1.49
CA GLN A 119 6.98 5.49 0.42
C GLN A 119 7.45 4.40 -0.55
N GLU A 120 7.89 3.27 -0.03
CA GLU A 120 8.31 2.13 -0.85
C GLU A 120 7.14 1.59 -1.69
N THR A 121 5.98 1.42 -1.08
CA THR A 121 4.80 0.90 -1.77
C THR A 121 4.35 1.83 -2.88
N LYS A 122 4.22 3.12 -2.58
CA LYS A 122 3.81 4.12 -3.58
C LYS A 122 4.79 4.16 -4.74
N GLN A 123 6.08 4.21 -4.46
CA GLN A 123 7.11 4.25 -5.49
C GLN A 123 7.05 3.00 -6.37
N ALA A 124 6.94 1.82 -5.79
CA ALA A 124 6.87 0.56 -6.53
C ALA A 124 5.64 0.52 -7.45
N VAL A 125 4.48 0.93 -6.92
CA VAL A 125 3.22 0.95 -7.68
C VAL A 125 3.29 1.98 -8.81
N ASP A 126 3.73 3.20 -8.52
CA ASP A 126 3.82 4.26 -9.52
C ASP A 126 4.80 3.90 -10.64
N CYS A 127 5.95 3.30 -10.30
CA CYS A 127 6.92 2.85 -11.30
C CYS A 127 6.35 1.76 -12.20
N TYR A 128 5.66 0.79 -11.60
CA TYR A 128 5.06 -0.30 -12.37
C TYR A 128 3.99 0.21 -13.33
N LEU A 129 3.12 1.11 -12.85
CA LEU A 129 2.10 1.73 -13.68
C LEU A 129 2.72 2.52 -14.84
N GLN A 130 3.77 3.27 -14.57
CA GLN A 130 4.47 4.09 -15.57
C GLN A 130 5.10 3.21 -16.65
N GLU A 131 5.76 2.13 -16.27
CA GLU A 131 6.37 1.18 -17.21
C GLU A 131 5.32 0.56 -18.14
N HIS A 132 4.14 0.25 -17.61
CA HIS A 132 3.06 -0.33 -18.39
C HIS A 132 2.40 0.67 -19.33
N ILE A 133 2.30 1.94 -18.94
CA ILE A 133 1.81 3.01 -19.81
C ILE A 133 2.76 3.20 -20.98
N ILE A 134 4.06 3.24 -20.74
CA ILE A 134 5.09 3.39 -21.77
C ILE A 134 5.04 2.21 -22.75
N ALA A 135 4.96 0.97 -22.25
CA ALA A 135 4.87 -0.23 -23.06
C ALA A 135 3.63 -0.22 -23.95
N SER A 136 2.47 0.18 -23.41
CA SER A 136 1.22 0.29 -24.15
C SER A 136 1.31 1.33 -25.28
N LYS A 137 1.92 2.48 -25.03
CA LYS A 137 2.13 3.51 -26.03
C LYS A 137 3.05 3.04 -27.15
N SER A 138 4.13 2.33 -26.81
CA SER A 138 5.07 1.79 -27.78
C SER A 138 4.40 0.80 -28.74
N ILE A 139 3.52 -0.05 -28.22
CA ILE A 139 2.73 -0.99 -29.02
C ILE A 139 1.78 -0.25 -29.97
N LEU A 140 1.16 0.83 -29.50
CA LEU A 140 0.22 1.61 -30.31
C LEU A 140 0.90 2.46 -31.39
N GLU A 141 2.17 2.83 -31.22
CA GLU A 141 2.93 3.62 -32.15
C GLU A 141 3.53 2.79 -33.31
N ASP A 142 3.65 1.49 -33.13
CA ASP A 142 4.10 0.56 -34.16
C ASP A 142 2.95 0.16 -35.09
#